data_ad5d0ab4d1016253e477e5a8302cbeb6
#
_entry.id   ad5d0ab4d1016253e477e5a8302cbeb6
#
_cell.length_a   1.000
_cell.length_b   1.000
_cell.length_c   1.000
_cell.angle_alpha   90.00
_cell.angle_beta   90.00
_cell.angle_gamma   90.00
#
_symmetry.space_group_name_H-M   'P 1'
#
loop_
_entity.id
_entity.type
_entity.pdbx_description
1 polymer ?
#
loop_
_entity_poly.entity_id
_entity_poly.type
_entity_poly.pdbx_seq_one_letter_code
_entity_poly.pdbx_strand_id
1 'polypeptide(L)'
;GKKTVRQWRSDFQAALIANGEKLFDAENGKVVSSDRKGPLDIFRGYELLGQYLGYGAKAHPELSLGDHFLNGIDKKNSVAHAMVDWDCKHPKNYTMTGQMKEVASKSAMGIYKDGMSWDFLQHMYEAMDNAPDKTPSQTFMNSDSSYYWDHDHNSSTPNRAMNMTRYLVGTRGQISKDLYWSDDKGEALGRLINDISHDKTNRMSPNIVREYIKGYIDGLERKHDEIPSHGVDDINGQDIFGYKNSVLRSYTGSILKDYMGDIAHEMNNCTGEVEGPGASWDIRDKRYHLVLDEELLAKLQSTKVKKGNYDSNIFFKDLGFDKKGIKYMSSVSYNEMGNEYYQAYTAFGDNEHKRTIMDNIKNDYSDLLKKLDDGDYEADRSKGE
;
A
#
# COMPACT_ATOMS: atom_id res chain seq x y z
N GLY A 1 -12.06 -36.29 -23.68
CA GLY A 1 -10.65 -36.34 -23.26
C GLY A 1 -10.48 -35.92 -21.82
N LYS A 2 -9.55 -36.51 -21.10
CA LYS A 2 -9.25 -36.12 -19.73
C LYS A 2 -8.55 -34.74 -19.75
N LYS A 3 -9.10 -33.75 -19.02
CA LYS A 3 -8.45 -32.45 -18.85
C LYS A 3 -7.17 -32.61 -18.05
N THR A 4 -6.11 -31.86 -18.41
CA THR A 4 -4.91 -31.75 -17.59
C THR A 4 -5.19 -30.95 -16.33
N VAL A 5 -4.38 -31.10 -15.28
CA VAL A 5 -4.46 -30.29 -14.05
C VAL A 5 -4.42 -28.80 -14.36
N ARG A 6 -3.58 -28.39 -15.32
CA ARG A 6 -3.47 -26.99 -15.75
C ARG A 6 -4.78 -26.48 -16.37
N GLN A 7 -5.41 -27.27 -17.25
CA GLN A 7 -6.70 -26.92 -17.85
C GLN A 7 -7.80 -26.81 -16.78
N TRP A 8 -7.83 -27.77 -15.84
CA TRP A 8 -8.78 -27.74 -14.74
C TRP A 8 -8.63 -26.49 -13.87
N ARG A 9 -7.39 -26.14 -13.51
CA ARG A 9 -7.11 -24.90 -12.75
C ARG A 9 -7.53 -23.65 -13.51
N SER A 10 -7.23 -23.58 -14.81
CA SER A 10 -7.64 -22.46 -15.66
C SER A 10 -9.15 -22.31 -15.72
N ASP A 11 -9.86 -23.42 -15.92
CA ASP A 11 -11.33 -23.41 -15.95
C ASP A 11 -11.94 -23.00 -14.60
N PHE A 12 -11.35 -23.46 -13.50
CA PHE A 12 -11.79 -23.11 -12.15
C PHE A 12 -11.61 -21.61 -11.88
N GLN A 13 -10.44 -21.05 -12.21
CA GLN A 13 -10.20 -19.62 -12.06
C GLN A 13 -11.12 -18.78 -12.95
N ALA A 14 -11.33 -19.21 -14.19
CA ALA A 14 -12.28 -18.57 -15.09
C ALA A 14 -13.72 -18.60 -14.53
N ALA A 15 -14.12 -19.69 -13.89
CA ALA A 15 -15.41 -19.80 -13.23
C ALA A 15 -15.53 -18.86 -12.01
N LEU A 16 -14.48 -18.72 -11.19
CA LEU A 16 -14.47 -17.76 -10.09
C LEU A 16 -14.64 -16.32 -10.60
N ILE A 17 -13.93 -15.95 -11.66
CA ILE A 17 -14.03 -14.63 -12.28
C ILE A 17 -15.43 -14.41 -12.87
N ALA A 18 -15.96 -15.37 -13.61
CA ALA A 18 -17.27 -15.28 -14.24
C ALA A 18 -18.43 -15.15 -13.22
N ASN A 19 -18.23 -15.65 -12.01
CA ASN A 19 -19.22 -15.57 -10.92
C ASN A 19 -18.94 -14.46 -9.92
N GLY A 20 -17.78 -13.79 -9.99
CA GLY A 20 -17.38 -12.79 -9.01
C GLY A 20 -18.30 -11.59 -8.92
N GLU A 21 -18.83 -11.14 -10.04
CA GLU A 21 -19.74 -10.00 -10.13
C GLU A 21 -21.23 -10.38 -9.96
N LYS A 22 -21.57 -11.65 -9.97
CA LYS A 22 -22.94 -12.12 -9.81
C LYS A 22 -23.42 -11.94 -8.37
N LEU A 23 -24.72 -11.71 -8.25
CA LEU A 23 -25.39 -11.62 -6.97
C LEU A 23 -25.91 -13.01 -6.55
N PHE A 24 -25.69 -13.34 -5.30
CA PHE A 24 -26.09 -14.60 -4.68
C PHE A 24 -27.03 -14.34 -3.51
N ASP A 25 -28.09 -15.12 -3.43
CA ASP A 25 -28.97 -15.16 -2.28
C ASP A 25 -28.25 -15.86 -1.12
N ALA A 26 -28.22 -15.20 0.04
CA ALA A 26 -27.53 -15.69 1.23
C ALA A 26 -28.18 -16.94 1.84
N GLU A 27 -29.49 -17.15 1.61
CA GLU A 27 -30.22 -18.30 2.18
C GLU A 27 -29.92 -19.60 1.45
N ASN A 28 -29.85 -19.54 0.12
CA ASN A 28 -29.76 -20.75 -0.69
C ASN A 28 -28.59 -20.79 -1.70
N GLY A 29 -27.78 -19.74 -1.75
CA GLY A 29 -26.62 -19.64 -2.63
C GLY A 29 -26.96 -19.58 -4.13
N LYS A 30 -28.20 -19.28 -4.49
CA LYS A 30 -28.61 -19.19 -5.90
C LYS A 30 -28.30 -17.81 -6.47
N VAL A 31 -27.92 -17.79 -7.74
CA VAL A 31 -27.79 -16.53 -8.49
C VAL A 31 -29.15 -15.86 -8.60
N VAL A 32 -29.20 -14.56 -8.29
CA VAL A 32 -30.42 -13.74 -8.40
C VAL A 32 -30.19 -12.60 -9.38
N SER A 33 -31.30 -12.09 -9.95
CA SER A 33 -31.23 -10.94 -10.85
C SER A 33 -30.98 -9.65 -10.06
N SER A 34 -30.38 -8.65 -10.72
CA SER A 34 -30.11 -7.32 -10.16
C SER A 34 -31.37 -6.53 -9.76
N ASP A 35 -32.55 -6.99 -10.18
CA ASP A 35 -33.82 -6.31 -9.96
C ASP A 35 -34.50 -6.69 -8.64
N ARG A 36 -33.90 -7.59 -7.88
CA ARG A 36 -34.45 -8.01 -6.59
C ARG A 36 -34.30 -6.89 -5.55
N LYS A 37 -35.44 -6.44 -5.04
CA LYS A 37 -35.50 -5.43 -3.98
C LYS A 37 -35.38 -6.13 -2.62
N GLY A 38 -34.20 -6.07 -2.06
CA GLY A 38 -33.94 -6.55 -0.70
C GLY A 38 -32.43 -6.61 -0.47
N PRO A 39 -31.82 -5.61 0.12
CA PRO A 39 -30.35 -5.49 0.10
C PRO A 39 -29.62 -6.32 1.15
N LEU A 40 -30.35 -6.94 2.10
CA LEU A 40 -29.72 -7.51 3.29
C LEU A 40 -29.30 -8.98 3.17
N ASP A 41 -29.75 -9.67 2.14
CA ASP A 41 -29.56 -11.09 1.93
C ASP A 41 -28.84 -11.44 0.62
N ILE A 42 -28.30 -10.44 -0.07
CA ILE A 42 -27.68 -10.58 -1.37
C ILE A 42 -26.22 -10.18 -1.31
N PHE A 43 -25.33 -11.06 -1.77
CA PHE A 43 -23.88 -10.85 -1.79
C PHE A 43 -23.31 -11.05 -3.18
N ARG A 44 -22.25 -10.31 -3.50
CA ARG A 44 -21.48 -10.57 -4.71
C ARG A 44 -20.56 -11.78 -4.54
N GLY A 45 -20.26 -12.46 -5.64
CA GLY A 45 -19.35 -13.58 -5.63
C GLY A 45 -17.97 -13.21 -5.07
N TYR A 46 -17.44 -12.02 -5.37
CA TYR A 46 -16.16 -11.57 -4.82
C TYR A 46 -16.22 -11.34 -3.30
N GLU A 47 -17.32 -10.85 -2.77
CA GLU A 47 -17.49 -10.70 -1.32
C GLU A 47 -17.50 -12.05 -0.62
N LEU A 48 -18.20 -13.04 -1.20
CA LEU A 48 -18.23 -14.42 -0.68
C LEU A 48 -16.84 -15.07 -0.78
N LEU A 49 -16.16 -14.89 -1.91
CA LEU A 49 -14.77 -15.38 -2.07
C LEU A 49 -13.85 -14.77 -1.01
N GLY A 50 -13.98 -13.47 -0.76
CA GLY A 50 -13.22 -12.80 0.30
C GLY A 50 -13.46 -13.41 1.67
N GLN A 51 -14.71 -13.70 2.03
CA GLN A 51 -15.02 -14.34 3.31
C GLN A 51 -14.37 -15.75 3.42
N TYR A 52 -14.37 -16.52 2.32
CA TYR A 52 -13.64 -17.79 2.27
C TYR A 52 -12.15 -17.63 2.45
N LEU A 53 -11.54 -16.66 1.79
CA LEU A 53 -10.11 -16.38 1.91
C LEU A 53 -9.75 -15.97 3.34
N GLY A 54 -10.53 -15.08 3.95
CA GLY A 54 -10.31 -14.62 5.32
C GLY A 54 -10.48 -15.70 6.37
N TYR A 55 -11.52 -16.52 6.23
CA TYR A 55 -11.72 -17.68 7.10
C TYR A 55 -10.58 -18.69 6.92
N GLY A 56 -10.23 -19.00 5.67
CA GLY A 56 -9.14 -19.93 5.35
C GLY A 56 -7.79 -19.44 5.87
N ALA A 57 -7.46 -18.18 5.68
CA ALA A 57 -6.22 -17.59 6.18
C ALA A 57 -6.08 -17.70 7.70
N LYS A 58 -7.18 -17.57 8.42
CA LYS A 58 -7.21 -17.62 9.90
C LYS A 58 -7.25 -19.04 10.45
N ALA A 59 -8.06 -19.90 9.85
CA ALA A 59 -8.26 -21.29 10.32
C ALA A 59 -7.17 -22.24 9.83
N HIS A 60 -6.59 -21.95 8.69
CA HIS A 60 -5.62 -22.78 7.97
C HIS A 60 -4.48 -21.92 7.43
N PRO A 61 -3.64 -21.34 8.29
CA PRO A 61 -2.56 -20.44 7.88
C PRO A 61 -1.51 -21.13 7.01
N GLU A 62 -1.49 -22.46 6.96
CA GLU A 62 -0.69 -23.25 6.03
C GLU A 62 -1.20 -23.20 4.57
N LEU A 63 -2.44 -22.79 4.37
CA LEU A 63 -3.01 -22.57 3.04
C LEU A 63 -2.78 -21.13 2.61
N SER A 64 -2.25 -20.94 1.42
CA SER A 64 -1.89 -19.64 0.89
C SER A 64 -2.29 -19.51 -0.58
N LEU A 65 -2.36 -18.26 -1.04
CA LEU A 65 -2.61 -17.97 -2.44
C LEU A 65 -1.32 -18.13 -3.25
N GLY A 66 -1.39 -18.96 -4.27
CA GLY A 66 -0.26 -19.21 -5.17
C GLY A 66 -0.23 -18.27 -6.38
N ASP A 67 0.83 -18.42 -7.18
CA ASP A 67 1.09 -17.60 -8.36
C ASP A 67 -0.06 -17.60 -9.37
N HIS A 68 -0.69 -18.73 -9.61
CA HIS A 68 -1.81 -18.83 -10.57
C HIS A 68 -3.01 -17.98 -10.16
N PHE A 69 -3.34 -17.95 -8.87
CA PHE A 69 -4.44 -17.12 -8.37
C PHE A 69 -4.10 -15.63 -8.48
N LEU A 70 -2.88 -15.25 -8.11
CA LEU A 70 -2.44 -13.86 -8.05
C LEU A 70 -2.10 -13.31 -9.44
N ASN A 71 -1.38 -14.06 -10.26
CA ASN A 71 -0.78 -13.57 -11.50
C ASN A 71 -1.33 -14.24 -12.76
N GLY A 72 -2.23 -15.20 -12.60
CA GLY A 72 -2.88 -15.92 -13.69
C GLY A 72 -2.03 -17.06 -14.28
N ILE A 73 -2.69 -17.86 -15.10
CA ILE A 73 -2.03 -18.90 -15.89
C ILE A 73 -1.70 -18.28 -17.26
N ASP A 74 -0.41 -18.23 -17.60
CA ASP A 74 0.07 -17.54 -18.81
C ASP A 74 -0.41 -16.07 -18.88
N LYS A 75 -0.40 -15.39 -17.73
CA LYS A 75 -0.88 -13.99 -17.56
C LYS A 75 -2.38 -13.80 -17.90
N LYS A 76 -3.14 -14.85 -17.83
CA LYS A 76 -4.60 -14.84 -18.05
C LYS A 76 -5.33 -15.39 -16.84
N ASN A 77 -6.57 -14.99 -16.69
CA ASN A 77 -7.46 -15.49 -15.65
C ASN A 77 -6.91 -15.33 -14.23
N SER A 78 -6.21 -14.23 -13.93
CA SER A 78 -5.86 -13.90 -12.57
C SER A 78 -7.10 -13.50 -11.78
N VAL A 79 -7.44 -14.27 -10.76
CA VAL A 79 -8.58 -13.97 -9.89
C VAL A 79 -8.30 -12.70 -9.06
N ALA A 80 -7.09 -12.55 -8.55
CA ALA A 80 -6.71 -11.36 -7.79
C ALA A 80 -6.81 -10.07 -8.61
N HIS A 81 -6.33 -10.07 -9.86
CA HIS A 81 -6.49 -8.92 -10.75
C HIS A 81 -7.95 -8.64 -11.08
N ALA A 82 -8.78 -9.67 -11.27
CA ALA A 82 -10.21 -9.50 -11.49
C ALA A 82 -10.92 -8.90 -10.26
N MET A 83 -10.54 -9.30 -9.05
CA MET A 83 -11.06 -8.71 -7.81
C MET A 83 -10.71 -7.22 -7.71
N VAL A 84 -9.47 -6.85 -8.00
CA VAL A 84 -9.06 -5.43 -8.00
C VAL A 84 -9.71 -4.65 -9.14
N ASP A 85 -9.86 -5.25 -10.33
CA ASP A 85 -10.57 -4.62 -11.45
C ASP A 85 -12.02 -4.29 -11.08
N TRP A 86 -12.71 -5.21 -10.45
CA TRP A 86 -14.05 -4.96 -9.95
C TRP A 86 -14.07 -3.86 -8.88
N ASP A 87 -13.11 -3.87 -7.95
CA ASP A 87 -12.94 -2.81 -6.94
C ASP A 87 -12.76 -1.42 -7.57
N CYS A 88 -11.90 -1.31 -8.57
CA CYS A 88 -11.69 -0.06 -9.31
C CYS A 88 -12.96 0.50 -9.95
N LYS A 89 -13.83 -0.36 -10.45
CA LYS A 89 -15.05 0.01 -11.18
C LYS A 89 -16.24 0.28 -10.28
N HIS A 90 -16.21 -0.18 -9.02
CA HIS A 90 -17.36 -0.15 -8.12
C HIS A 90 -17.03 0.46 -6.75
N PRO A 91 -16.53 1.69 -6.69
CA PRO A 91 -16.02 2.30 -5.46
C PRO A 91 -17.06 2.55 -4.37
N LYS A 92 -18.35 2.38 -4.67
CA LYS A 92 -19.46 2.75 -3.76
C LYS A 92 -20.07 1.57 -3.00
N ASN A 93 -19.61 0.34 -3.21
CA ASN A 93 -20.36 -0.85 -2.77
C ASN A 93 -19.89 -1.47 -1.46
N TYR A 94 -19.08 -0.79 -0.66
CA TYR A 94 -18.41 -1.41 0.50
C TYR A 94 -18.99 -1.10 1.87
N THR A 95 -19.97 -0.23 1.97
CA THR A 95 -20.59 0.08 3.26
C THR A 95 -21.60 -0.97 3.66
N MET A 96 -21.17 -2.01 4.35
CA MET A 96 -22.10 -2.85 5.08
C MET A 96 -22.53 -2.17 6.37
N THR A 97 -23.82 -1.91 6.49
CA THR A 97 -24.43 -1.46 7.76
C THR A 97 -24.36 -2.58 8.81
N GLY A 98 -24.49 -2.22 10.08
CA GLY A 98 -24.56 -3.21 11.16
C GLY A 98 -25.67 -4.25 10.98
N GLN A 99 -26.81 -3.86 10.40
CA GLN A 99 -27.88 -4.78 10.05
C GLN A 99 -27.49 -5.79 8.97
N MET A 100 -26.78 -5.35 7.94
CA MET A 100 -26.27 -6.25 6.89
C MET A 100 -25.29 -7.27 7.47
N LYS A 101 -24.42 -6.85 8.38
CA LYS A 101 -23.48 -7.75 9.07
C LYS A 101 -24.24 -8.79 9.91
N GLU A 102 -25.31 -8.39 10.61
CA GLU A 102 -26.12 -9.31 11.39
C GLU A 102 -26.84 -10.35 10.52
N VAL A 103 -27.46 -9.94 9.43
CA VAL A 103 -28.12 -10.86 8.50
C VAL A 103 -27.15 -11.84 7.90
N ALA A 104 -25.96 -11.34 7.48
CA ALA A 104 -24.93 -12.18 6.91
C ALA A 104 -24.39 -13.23 7.90
N SER A 105 -24.25 -12.88 9.18
CA SER A 105 -23.80 -13.81 10.23
C SER A 105 -24.79 -14.97 10.46
N LYS A 106 -26.07 -14.74 10.18
CA LYS A 106 -27.16 -15.72 10.30
C LYS A 106 -27.46 -16.47 9.02
N SER A 107 -26.78 -16.15 7.90
CA SER A 107 -27.06 -16.74 6.62
C SER A 107 -26.69 -18.23 6.58
N ALA A 108 -27.44 -18.99 5.78
CA ALA A 108 -27.18 -20.42 5.57
C ALA A 108 -25.82 -20.68 4.92
N MET A 109 -25.21 -19.71 4.28
CA MET A 109 -23.88 -19.83 3.70
C MET A 109 -22.77 -19.91 4.78
N GLY A 110 -23.05 -19.49 6.02
CA GLY A 110 -22.22 -19.78 7.20
C GLY A 110 -20.76 -19.30 7.18
N ILE A 111 -20.39 -18.52 6.17
CA ILE A 111 -19.00 -18.15 5.93
C ILE A 111 -18.61 -16.92 6.75
N TYR A 112 -19.55 -16.00 6.90
CA TYR A 112 -19.33 -14.84 7.75
C TYR A 112 -19.30 -15.22 9.22
N LYS A 113 -18.22 -14.84 9.91
CA LYS A 113 -18.12 -14.93 11.35
C LYS A 113 -18.16 -13.55 11.96
N ASP A 114 -18.79 -13.45 13.13
CA ASP A 114 -18.89 -12.20 13.85
C ASP A 114 -17.50 -11.55 14.04
N GLY A 115 -17.39 -10.29 13.73
CA GLY A 115 -16.12 -9.54 13.78
C GLY A 115 -15.21 -9.68 12.55
N MET A 116 -15.56 -10.46 11.53
CA MET A 116 -14.82 -10.47 10.27
C MET A 116 -15.17 -9.25 9.42
N SER A 117 -14.14 -8.70 8.76
CA SER A 117 -14.32 -7.64 7.78
C SER A 117 -15.06 -8.14 6.53
N TRP A 118 -15.82 -7.26 5.91
CA TRP A 118 -16.41 -7.50 4.59
C TRP A 118 -15.53 -7.04 3.44
N ASP A 119 -14.38 -6.48 3.75
CA ASP A 119 -13.39 -6.14 2.73
C ASP A 119 -12.75 -7.41 2.15
N PHE A 120 -13.18 -7.79 0.96
CA PHE A 120 -12.66 -8.97 0.29
C PHE A 120 -11.17 -8.82 -0.08
N LEU A 121 -10.68 -7.59 -0.30
CA LEU A 121 -9.25 -7.36 -0.56
C LEU A 121 -8.42 -7.46 0.72
N GLN A 122 -8.93 -7.03 1.88
CA GLN A 122 -8.26 -7.29 3.16
C GLN A 122 -8.03 -8.79 3.36
N HIS A 123 -9.04 -9.61 3.11
CA HIS A 123 -8.93 -11.06 3.23
C HIS A 123 -7.99 -11.68 2.20
N MET A 124 -7.92 -11.10 1.00
CA MET A 124 -6.91 -11.48 0.01
C MET A 124 -5.49 -11.21 0.52
N TYR A 125 -5.24 -10.03 1.13
CA TYR A 125 -3.92 -9.71 1.71
C TYR A 125 -3.55 -10.68 2.82
N GLU A 126 -4.47 -11.02 3.70
CA GLU A 126 -4.26 -12.00 4.77
C GLU A 126 -3.82 -13.36 4.21
N ALA A 127 -4.50 -13.84 3.17
CA ALA A 127 -4.17 -15.10 2.52
C ALA A 127 -2.86 -15.04 1.72
N MET A 128 -2.52 -13.90 1.12
CA MET A 128 -1.22 -13.66 0.46
C MET A 128 -0.08 -13.71 1.46
N ASP A 129 -0.28 -13.12 2.64
CA ASP A 129 0.74 -13.02 3.67
C ASP A 129 1.10 -14.38 4.29
N ASN A 130 0.20 -15.33 4.27
CA ASN A 130 0.45 -16.71 4.73
C ASN A 130 1.41 -17.49 3.81
N ALA A 131 1.67 -17.02 2.59
CA ALA A 131 2.55 -17.73 1.67
C ALA A 131 4.00 -17.72 2.16
N PRO A 132 4.64 -18.89 2.29
CA PRO A 132 6.06 -18.97 2.64
C PRO A 132 6.96 -18.44 1.53
N ASP A 133 6.59 -18.63 0.27
CA ASP A 133 7.22 -18.00 -0.88
C ASP A 133 6.50 -16.68 -1.19
N LYS A 134 7.20 -15.57 -1.03
CA LYS A 134 6.68 -14.22 -1.24
C LYS A 134 6.76 -13.73 -2.69
N THR A 135 7.41 -14.47 -3.57
CA THR A 135 7.61 -14.06 -4.98
C THR A 135 6.29 -13.82 -5.73
N PRO A 136 5.26 -14.68 -5.62
CA PRO A 136 3.97 -14.40 -6.27
C PRO A 136 3.33 -13.11 -5.78
N SER A 137 3.38 -12.83 -4.49
CA SER A 137 2.86 -11.60 -3.89
C SER A 137 3.66 -10.36 -4.34
N GLN A 138 4.99 -10.45 -4.41
CA GLN A 138 5.83 -9.39 -4.95
C GLN A 138 5.49 -9.09 -6.41
N THR A 139 5.32 -10.11 -7.23
CA THR A 139 4.95 -9.95 -8.65
C THR A 139 3.59 -9.27 -8.77
N PHE A 140 2.60 -9.69 -8.00
CA PHE A 140 1.27 -9.08 -8.00
C PHE A 140 1.32 -7.62 -7.55
N MET A 141 1.97 -7.32 -6.42
CA MET A 141 2.04 -5.97 -5.86
C MET A 141 2.88 -5.00 -6.71
N ASN A 142 3.75 -5.53 -7.57
CA ASN A 142 4.54 -4.74 -8.53
C ASN A 142 3.90 -4.64 -9.92
N SER A 143 2.77 -5.29 -10.15
CA SER A 143 2.01 -5.21 -11.40
C SER A 143 1.16 -3.94 -11.48
N ASP A 144 0.56 -3.70 -12.64
CA ASP A 144 -0.38 -2.62 -12.85
C ASP A 144 -1.80 -3.02 -12.40
N SER A 145 -2.51 -2.08 -11.79
CA SER A 145 -3.94 -2.18 -11.52
C SER A 145 -4.74 -1.80 -12.78
N SER A 146 -6.05 -2.02 -12.73
CA SER A 146 -6.97 -1.56 -13.77
C SER A 146 -7.37 -0.09 -13.62
N TYR A 147 -6.88 0.59 -12.59
CA TYR A 147 -7.11 2.01 -12.40
C TYR A 147 -6.16 2.82 -13.28
N TYR A 148 -6.75 3.75 -14.03
CA TYR A 148 -5.98 4.66 -14.89
C TYR A 148 -5.96 6.05 -14.26
N TRP A 149 -4.78 6.65 -14.24
CA TRP A 149 -4.65 8.05 -13.90
C TRP A 149 -5.41 8.90 -14.91
N ASP A 150 -6.41 9.62 -14.44
CA ASP A 150 -7.00 10.71 -15.18
C ASP A 150 -6.21 11.97 -14.85
N HIS A 151 -5.02 12.06 -15.43
CA HIS A 151 -4.22 13.27 -15.39
C HIS A 151 -4.85 14.28 -16.32
N ASP A 152 -5.58 15.24 -15.76
CA ASP A 152 -6.10 16.42 -16.42
C ASP A 152 -6.62 16.19 -17.84
N HIS A 153 -7.89 16.35 -18.05
CA HIS A 153 -8.56 16.29 -19.35
C HIS A 153 -7.89 17.11 -20.49
N ASN A 154 -6.76 17.74 -20.21
CA ASN A 154 -5.96 18.55 -21.12
C ASN A 154 -4.51 18.12 -21.28
N SER A 155 -4.03 17.02 -20.67
CA SER A 155 -2.65 16.63 -20.81
C SER A 155 -2.43 15.74 -22.02
N SER A 156 -1.40 16.03 -22.77
CA SER A 156 -0.90 15.21 -23.88
C SER A 156 -0.25 13.88 -23.43
N THR A 157 -0.29 13.57 -22.13
CA THR A 157 0.22 12.32 -21.59
C THR A 157 -0.86 11.23 -21.67
N PRO A 158 -0.54 10.08 -22.27
CA PRO A 158 -1.50 8.98 -22.36
C PRO A 158 -1.91 8.49 -20.98
N ASN A 159 -3.17 8.10 -20.82
CA ASN A 159 -3.67 7.44 -19.62
C ASN A 159 -2.74 6.28 -19.24
N ARG A 160 -2.19 6.34 -18.06
CA ARG A 160 -1.25 5.34 -17.54
C ARG A 160 -1.92 4.52 -16.45
N ALA A 161 -1.81 3.22 -16.53
CA ALA A 161 -2.25 2.33 -15.45
C ALA A 161 -1.46 2.63 -14.17
N MET A 162 -2.17 2.68 -13.04
CA MET A 162 -1.54 2.86 -11.74
C MET A 162 -0.94 1.54 -11.25
N ASN A 163 0.25 1.60 -10.65
CA ASN A 163 0.83 0.45 -9.98
C ASN A 163 -0.10 -0.10 -8.89
N MET A 164 -0.12 -1.42 -8.73
CA MET A 164 -1.01 -2.13 -7.81
C MET A 164 -0.82 -1.68 -6.35
N THR A 165 0.41 -1.63 -5.87
CA THR A 165 0.71 -1.17 -4.49
C THR A 165 0.23 0.26 -4.27
N ARG A 166 0.52 1.17 -5.18
CA ARG A 166 0.08 2.56 -5.11
C ARG A 166 -1.44 2.67 -5.04
N TYR A 167 -2.15 1.92 -5.91
CA TYR A 167 -3.61 1.89 -5.91
C TYR A 167 -4.18 1.40 -4.57
N LEU A 168 -3.72 0.24 -4.10
CA LEU A 168 -4.25 -0.41 -2.90
C LEU A 168 -3.96 0.39 -1.62
N VAL A 169 -2.80 1.05 -1.55
CA VAL A 169 -2.40 1.86 -0.38
C VAL A 169 -3.19 3.16 -0.27
N GLY A 170 -3.30 3.91 -1.36
CA GLY A 170 -3.83 5.28 -1.29
C GLY A 170 -5.11 5.50 -2.09
N THR A 171 -5.06 5.26 -3.38
CA THR A 171 -6.11 5.65 -4.33
C THR A 171 -7.42 4.91 -4.08
N ARG A 172 -7.37 3.65 -3.68
CA ARG A 172 -8.56 2.86 -3.35
C ARG A 172 -9.43 3.57 -2.32
N GLY A 173 -8.84 4.13 -1.28
CA GLY A 173 -9.56 4.91 -0.26
C GLY A 173 -10.14 6.23 -0.77
N GLN A 174 -9.55 6.82 -1.82
CA GLN A 174 -10.01 8.09 -2.39
C GLN A 174 -11.24 7.95 -3.29
N ILE A 175 -11.34 6.85 -4.02
CA ILE A 175 -12.39 6.65 -5.03
C ILE A 175 -13.74 6.45 -4.37
N SER A 176 -13.78 5.89 -3.18
CA SER A 176 -15.01 5.69 -2.42
C SER A 176 -15.53 7.03 -1.87
N LYS A 177 -16.65 7.51 -2.41
CA LYS A 177 -17.33 8.69 -1.88
C LYS A 177 -17.82 8.48 -0.44
N ASP A 178 -18.04 7.25 -0.04
CA ASP A 178 -18.51 6.87 1.29
C ASP A 178 -17.36 6.50 2.23
N LEU A 179 -16.12 6.88 1.88
CA LEU A 179 -14.94 6.69 2.72
C LEU A 179 -14.78 5.25 3.18
N TYR A 180 -14.54 4.37 2.21
CA TYR A 180 -14.18 3.02 2.56
C TYR A 180 -12.86 3.02 3.32
N TRP A 181 -12.95 2.61 4.57
CA TRP A 181 -11.80 2.39 5.42
C TRP A 181 -11.78 0.94 5.83
N SER A 182 -10.62 0.32 5.70
CA SER A 182 -10.43 -1.03 6.19
C SER A 182 -10.72 -1.11 7.70
N ASP A 183 -11.52 -2.09 8.13
CA ASP A 183 -11.85 -2.28 9.54
C ASP A 183 -10.61 -2.54 10.41
N ASP A 184 -9.54 -3.06 9.82
CA ASP A 184 -8.25 -3.33 10.45
C ASP A 184 -7.29 -2.14 10.44
N LYS A 185 -7.73 -0.97 10.00
CA LYS A 185 -6.92 0.24 9.88
C LYS A 185 -5.65 0.06 9.01
N GLY A 186 -5.73 -0.84 8.05
CA GLY A 186 -4.65 -1.15 7.11
C GLY A 186 -3.63 -2.17 7.63
N GLU A 187 -3.97 -2.96 8.65
CA GLU A 187 -3.05 -3.94 9.22
C GLU A 187 -2.64 -5.02 8.21
N ALA A 188 -3.59 -5.69 7.57
CA ALA A 188 -3.31 -6.77 6.64
C ALA A 188 -2.44 -6.30 5.46
N LEU A 189 -2.75 -5.14 4.90
CA LEU A 189 -1.97 -4.56 3.80
C LEU A 189 -0.58 -4.14 4.27
N GLY A 190 -0.47 -3.48 5.42
CA GLY A 190 0.81 -3.03 5.97
C GLY A 190 1.74 -4.20 6.28
N ARG A 191 1.23 -5.27 6.87
CA ARG A 191 1.99 -6.48 7.16
C ARG A 191 2.48 -7.16 5.88
N LEU A 192 1.59 -7.35 4.90
CA LEU A 192 1.96 -7.92 3.61
C LEU A 192 3.08 -7.12 2.93
N ILE A 193 2.94 -5.80 2.83
CA ILE A 193 3.95 -4.94 2.20
C ILE A 193 5.26 -5.01 2.98
N ASN A 194 5.21 -5.00 4.30
CA ASN A 194 6.41 -5.16 5.13
C ASN A 194 7.13 -6.47 4.81
N ASP A 195 6.40 -7.57 4.69
CA ASP A 195 6.99 -8.89 4.48
C ASP A 195 7.59 -9.10 3.08
N ILE A 196 7.14 -8.34 2.09
CA ILE A 196 7.61 -8.45 0.69
C ILE A 196 8.63 -7.39 0.26
N SER A 197 9.00 -6.46 1.15
CA SER A 197 9.76 -5.26 0.78
C SER A 197 11.24 -5.30 1.17
N HIS A 198 11.72 -6.35 1.85
CA HIS A 198 13.08 -6.38 2.41
C HIS A 198 14.11 -7.19 1.62
N ASP A 199 13.71 -7.91 0.59
CA ASP A 199 14.65 -8.65 -0.26
C ASP A 199 15.31 -7.73 -1.29
N LYS A 200 16.42 -7.13 -0.91
CA LYS A 200 17.18 -6.21 -1.77
C LYS A 200 17.92 -6.91 -2.92
N THR A 201 17.92 -8.23 -2.97
CA THR A 201 18.40 -8.99 -4.13
C THR A 201 17.36 -9.09 -5.24
N ASN A 202 16.13 -8.72 -4.93
CA ASN A 202 14.99 -8.69 -5.84
C ASN A 202 14.62 -7.24 -6.19
N ARG A 203 14.65 -6.90 -7.47
CA ARG A 203 14.28 -5.58 -7.98
C ARG A 203 12.87 -5.14 -7.59
N MET A 204 11.95 -6.08 -7.40
CA MET A 204 10.57 -5.76 -7.06
C MET A 204 10.45 -5.12 -5.67
N SER A 205 11.28 -5.50 -4.70
CA SER A 205 11.22 -4.97 -3.34
C SER A 205 11.38 -3.45 -3.26
N PRO A 206 12.44 -2.82 -3.78
CA PRO A 206 12.53 -1.35 -3.77
C PRO A 206 11.45 -0.67 -4.60
N ASN A 207 10.98 -1.27 -5.69
CA ASN A 207 9.86 -0.73 -6.46
C ASN A 207 8.57 -0.70 -5.63
N ILE A 208 8.27 -1.75 -4.89
CA ILE A 208 7.11 -1.82 -4.00
C ILE A 208 7.20 -0.73 -2.92
N VAL A 209 8.37 -0.53 -2.32
CA VAL A 209 8.58 0.53 -1.32
C VAL A 209 8.33 1.92 -1.91
N ARG A 210 8.85 2.19 -3.10
CA ARG A 210 8.60 3.46 -3.79
C ARG A 210 7.11 3.69 -4.02
N GLU A 211 6.43 2.70 -4.56
CA GLU A 211 4.99 2.79 -4.85
C GLU A 211 4.14 2.84 -3.57
N TYR A 212 4.60 2.22 -2.49
CA TYR A 212 4.01 2.38 -1.16
C TYR A 212 4.03 3.84 -0.69
N ILE A 213 5.19 4.49 -0.76
CA ILE A 213 5.31 5.90 -0.34
C ILE A 213 4.41 6.78 -1.22
N LYS A 214 4.43 6.58 -2.54
CA LYS A 214 3.58 7.32 -3.47
C LYS A 214 2.09 7.15 -3.15
N GLY A 215 1.65 5.91 -2.93
CA GLY A 215 0.26 5.62 -2.59
C GLY A 215 -0.14 6.24 -1.24
N TYR A 216 0.74 6.19 -0.25
CA TYR A 216 0.49 6.81 1.04
C TYR A 216 0.32 8.33 0.91
N ILE A 217 1.19 8.98 0.15
CA ILE A 217 1.09 10.42 -0.12
C ILE A 217 -0.19 10.74 -0.91
N ASP A 218 -0.56 9.93 -1.90
CA ASP A 218 -1.82 10.10 -2.63
C ASP A 218 -3.02 10.10 -1.68
N GLY A 219 -3.02 9.22 -0.69
CA GLY A 219 -4.05 9.19 0.35
C GLY A 219 -4.12 10.48 1.17
N LEU A 220 -2.96 11.04 1.52
CA LEU A 220 -2.87 12.30 2.27
C LEU A 220 -3.21 13.53 1.43
N GLU A 221 -2.91 13.53 0.15
CA GLU A 221 -3.15 14.65 -0.79
C GLU A 221 -4.60 14.75 -1.27
N ARG A 222 -5.44 13.84 -0.85
CA ARG A 222 -6.84 13.78 -1.20
C ARG A 222 -7.52 15.16 -1.10
N LYS A 223 -8.25 15.52 -2.16
CA LYS A 223 -9.04 16.75 -2.16
C LYS A 223 -10.27 16.57 -1.27
N HIS A 224 -10.36 17.39 -0.26
CA HIS A 224 -11.46 17.39 0.70
C HIS A 224 -12.84 17.66 0.09
N ASP A 225 -12.88 18.31 -1.07
CA ASP A 225 -14.13 18.61 -1.81
C ASP A 225 -14.82 17.35 -2.36
N GLU A 226 -14.11 16.23 -2.40
CA GLU A 226 -14.64 14.95 -2.89
C GLU A 226 -15.23 14.08 -1.78
N ILE A 227 -15.14 14.52 -0.52
CA ILE A 227 -15.76 13.85 0.62
C ILE A 227 -17.09 14.49 0.93
N PRO A 228 -18.22 13.96 0.44
CA PRO A 228 -19.51 14.48 0.82
C PRO A 228 -19.78 14.16 2.28
N SER A 229 -20.16 15.13 3.04
CA SER A 229 -20.95 15.01 4.26
C SER A 229 -20.29 14.92 5.63
N HIS A 230 -18.99 14.78 5.79
CA HIS A 230 -18.47 14.65 7.16
C HIS A 230 -17.67 15.84 7.68
N GLY A 231 -17.41 16.87 6.87
CA GLY A 231 -16.90 18.18 7.33
C GLY A 231 -15.62 18.16 8.17
N VAL A 232 -14.96 17.01 8.29
CA VAL A 232 -13.81 16.81 9.13
C VAL A 232 -12.64 16.40 8.26
N ASP A 233 -11.89 17.39 7.83
CA ASP A 233 -10.63 17.17 7.09
C ASP A 233 -9.52 16.65 8.01
N ASP A 234 -9.74 16.78 9.31
CA ASP A 234 -8.75 16.57 10.34
C ASP A 234 -9.42 16.00 11.60
N ILE A 235 -8.85 14.92 12.14
CA ILE A 235 -9.27 14.31 13.40
C ILE A 235 -8.14 14.43 14.41
N ASN A 236 -8.34 15.24 15.44
CA ASN A 236 -7.32 15.49 16.46
C ASN A 236 -5.97 15.98 15.88
N GLY A 237 -6.04 16.88 14.90
CA GLY A 237 -4.85 17.39 14.20
C GLY A 237 -4.27 16.45 13.14
N GLN A 238 -4.84 15.26 12.95
CA GLN A 238 -4.38 14.27 11.99
C GLN A 238 -5.20 14.31 10.71
N ASP A 239 -4.56 14.16 9.57
CA ASP A 239 -5.27 13.88 8.33
C ASP A 239 -6.15 12.63 8.49
N ILE A 240 -7.36 12.66 7.94
CA ILE A 240 -8.32 11.57 8.07
C ILE A 240 -7.78 10.27 7.50
N PHE A 241 -7.00 10.31 6.41
CA PHE A 241 -6.37 9.14 5.84
C PHE A 241 -5.40 8.48 6.83
N GLY A 242 -4.50 9.26 7.42
CA GLY A 242 -3.54 8.77 8.40
C GLY A 242 -4.21 8.24 9.68
N TYR A 243 -5.24 8.94 10.16
CA TYR A 243 -6.00 8.51 11.33
C TYR A 243 -6.72 7.17 11.10
N LYS A 244 -7.40 7.03 9.96
CA LYS A 244 -8.13 5.80 9.60
C LYS A 244 -7.20 4.63 9.24
N ASN A 245 -6.00 4.92 8.78
CA ASN A 245 -4.98 3.94 8.44
C ASN A 245 -3.82 3.94 9.46
N SER A 246 -4.12 4.14 10.74
CA SER A 246 -3.10 4.27 11.79
C SER A 246 -2.22 3.04 11.96
N VAL A 247 -2.74 1.84 11.69
CA VAL A 247 -1.93 0.61 11.74
C VAL A 247 -1.05 0.49 10.49
N LEU A 248 -1.57 0.82 9.30
CA LEU A 248 -0.73 0.93 8.09
C LEU A 248 0.43 1.91 8.32
N ARG A 249 0.14 3.09 8.88
CA ARG A 249 1.17 4.08 9.24
C ARG A 249 2.23 3.49 10.16
N SER A 250 1.84 2.68 11.13
CA SER A 250 2.78 2.08 12.07
C SER A 250 3.77 1.09 11.44
N TYR A 251 3.44 0.53 10.26
CA TYR A 251 4.36 -0.31 9.49
C TYR A 251 5.38 0.48 8.68
N THR A 252 5.16 1.77 8.45
CA THR A 252 5.99 2.59 7.55
C THR A 252 7.47 2.56 7.94
N GLY A 253 7.80 2.72 9.22
CA GLY A 253 9.17 2.67 9.70
C GLY A 253 9.86 1.34 9.37
N SER A 254 9.16 0.23 9.57
CA SER A 254 9.68 -1.11 9.24
C SER A 254 9.83 -1.33 7.74
N ILE A 255 8.85 -0.88 6.95
CA ILE A 255 8.91 -0.98 5.48
C ILE A 255 10.10 -0.20 4.93
N LEU A 256 10.39 0.99 5.46
CA LEU A 256 11.45 1.88 4.98
C LEU A 256 12.83 1.60 5.57
N LYS A 257 12.94 0.79 6.62
CA LYS A 257 14.20 0.64 7.39
C LYS A 257 15.43 0.34 6.55
N ASP A 258 15.30 -0.52 5.55
CA ASP A 258 16.41 -0.95 4.70
C ASP A 258 16.72 0.04 3.57
N TYR A 259 15.90 1.10 3.43
CA TYR A 259 15.97 2.09 2.36
C TYR A 259 16.19 3.51 2.85
N MET A 260 16.34 3.73 4.15
CA MET A 260 16.52 5.10 4.70
C MET A 260 17.78 5.76 4.17
N GLY A 261 18.86 5.00 3.99
CA GLY A 261 20.09 5.51 3.37
C GLY A 261 19.88 5.92 1.92
N ASP A 262 19.20 5.10 1.13
CA ASP A 262 18.87 5.41 -0.26
C ASP A 262 18.02 6.68 -0.36
N ILE A 263 17.02 6.81 0.51
CA ILE A 263 16.15 8.00 0.56
C ILE A 263 16.97 9.25 0.92
N ALA A 264 17.86 9.15 1.91
CA ALA A 264 18.71 10.27 2.32
C ALA A 264 19.58 10.76 1.16
N HIS A 265 20.27 9.86 0.47
CA HIS A 265 21.14 10.20 -0.65
C HIS A 265 20.35 10.79 -1.83
N GLU A 266 19.23 10.18 -2.20
CA GLU A 266 18.40 10.67 -3.29
C GLU A 266 17.78 12.05 -3.01
N MET A 267 17.39 12.32 -1.77
CA MET A 267 16.83 13.62 -1.40
C MET A 267 17.86 14.76 -1.46
N ASN A 268 19.12 14.47 -1.19
CA ASN A 268 20.18 15.45 -1.24
C ASN A 268 20.77 15.65 -2.64
N ASN A 269 20.83 14.57 -3.43
CA ASN A 269 21.40 14.57 -4.78
C ASN A 269 20.36 14.99 -5.83
N CYS A 270 19.82 16.20 -5.73
CA CYS A 270 18.79 16.75 -6.62
C CYS A 270 19.26 16.95 -8.08
N THR A 271 20.08 16.10 -8.62
CA THR A 271 20.68 16.27 -9.95
C THR A 271 19.81 15.84 -11.13
N GLY A 272 18.53 15.62 -10.94
CA GLY A 272 17.57 15.55 -12.07
C GLY A 272 17.75 14.40 -13.08
N GLU A 273 18.77 13.60 -12.93
CA GLU A 273 19.07 12.48 -13.83
C GLU A 273 18.79 11.14 -13.15
N VAL A 274 17.52 10.88 -12.88
CA VAL A 274 17.11 9.54 -12.48
C VAL A 274 16.66 8.79 -13.72
N GLU A 275 17.60 8.19 -14.39
CA GLU A 275 17.30 7.24 -15.43
C GLU A 275 16.90 5.90 -14.81
N GLY A 276 15.66 5.49 -15.05
CA GLY A 276 15.26 4.11 -14.87
C GLY A 276 14.10 3.82 -13.92
N PRO A 277 13.55 2.62 -13.97
CA PRO A 277 12.33 2.22 -13.28
C PRO A 277 12.60 1.82 -11.81
N GLY A 278 12.89 2.78 -10.96
CA GLY A 278 12.70 2.67 -9.52
C GLY A 278 13.69 1.83 -8.71
N ALA A 279 14.63 1.15 -9.34
CA ALA A 279 15.69 0.44 -8.63
C ALA A 279 16.97 0.43 -9.45
N SER A 280 18.11 0.74 -8.83
CA SER A 280 19.43 0.59 -9.42
C SER A 280 20.18 -0.55 -8.76
N TRP A 281 20.93 -1.30 -9.57
CA TRP A 281 21.76 -2.40 -9.08
C TRP A 281 23.15 -1.90 -8.69
N ASP A 282 23.55 -2.14 -7.44
CA ASP A 282 24.92 -1.91 -6.99
C ASP A 282 25.75 -3.19 -7.15
N ILE A 283 26.71 -3.15 -8.05
CA ILE A 283 27.59 -4.30 -8.34
C ILE A 283 28.45 -4.66 -7.12
N ARG A 284 28.85 -3.68 -6.31
CA ARG A 284 29.71 -3.91 -5.14
C ARG A 284 28.95 -4.59 -4.02
N ASP A 285 27.77 -4.08 -3.70
CA ASP A 285 26.95 -4.57 -2.61
C ASP A 285 26.02 -5.71 -3.03
N LYS A 286 25.94 -6.00 -4.33
CA LYS A 286 25.06 -7.03 -4.91
C LYS A 286 23.61 -6.89 -4.44
N ARG A 287 23.10 -5.69 -4.46
CA ARG A 287 21.75 -5.35 -4.04
C ARG A 287 21.15 -4.26 -4.92
N TYR A 288 19.83 -4.18 -4.93
CA TYR A 288 19.11 -3.07 -5.54
C TYR A 288 18.93 -1.93 -4.53
N HIS A 289 19.19 -0.71 -4.98
CA HIS A 289 18.86 0.52 -4.27
C HIS A 289 17.49 1.04 -4.66
N LEU A 290 16.81 1.69 -3.72
CA LEU A 290 15.62 2.48 -4.02
C LEU A 290 16.07 3.73 -4.77
N VAL A 291 15.42 4.00 -5.91
CA VAL A 291 15.56 5.24 -6.66
C VAL A 291 14.26 6.03 -6.54
N LEU A 292 14.36 7.25 -6.03
CA LEU A 292 13.23 8.19 -6.03
C LEU A 292 13.11 8.76 -7.45
N ASP A 293 11.99 8.54 -8.10
CA ASP A 293 11.72 9.23 -9.35
C ASP A 293 11.41 10.73 -9.08
N GLU A 294 11.37 11.51 -10.14
CA GLU A 294 11.15 12.95 -10.05
C GLU A 294 9.85 13.29 -9.29
N GLU A 295 8.78 12.54 -9.54
CA GLU A 295 7.48 12.73 -8.87
C GLU A 295 7.61 12.54 -7.36
N LEU A 296 8.20 11.43 -6.91
CA LEU A 296 8.32 11.14 -5.48
C LEU A 296 9.29 12.09 -4.80
N LEU A 297 10.42 12.40 -5.44
CA LEU A 297 11.38 13.35 -4.91
C LEU A 297 10.72 14.73 -4.69
N ALA A 298 9.98 15.24 -5.67
CA ALA A 298 9.23 16.48 -5.56
C ALA A 298 8.23 16.45 -4.39
N LYS A 299 7.51 15.34 -4.22
CA LYS A 299 6.54 15.16 -3.13
C LYS A 299 7.20 15.12 -1.75
N LEU A 300 8.34 14.47 -1.59
CA LEU A 300 9.07 14.41 -0.31
C LEU A 300 9.74 15.73 0.05
N GLN A 301 10.11 16.54 -0.92
CA GLN A 301 10.68 17.88 -0.73
C GLN A 301 9.65 19.00 -0.63
N SER A 302 8.42 18.74 -1.02
CA SER A 302 7.33 19.72 -1.01
C SER A 302 7.01 20.14 0.42
N THR A 303 6.90 21.46 0.62
CA THR A 303 6.35 22.06 1.82
C THR A 303 5.05 22.75 1.45
N LYS A 304 3.93 22.27 1.97
CA LYS A 304 2.63 22.93 1.77
C LYS A 304 2.38 23.88 2.93
N VAL A 305 2.30 25.16 2.63
CA VAL A 305 1.85 26.18 3.60
C VAL A 305 0.35 25.93 3.86
N LYS A 306 0.02 25.31 5.00
CA LYS A 306 -1.34 25.42 5.55
C LYS A 306 -1.45 26.75 6.28
N LYS A 307 -2.65 27.37 6.27
CA LYS A 307 -2.98 28.63 6.99
C LYS A 307 -2.31 28.65 8.38
N GLY A 308 -1.24 29.42 8.52
CA GLY A 308 -0.55 29.58 9.81
C GLY A 308 0.96 29.38 9.77
N ASN A 309 1.69 29.91 8.81
CA ASN A 309 3.14 30.18 8.83
C ASN A 309 4.13 29.01 9.03
N TYR A 310 3.77 27.76 8.81
CA TYR A 310 4.72 26.66 8.95
C TYR A 310 4.72 25.76 7.71
N ASP A 311 5.90 25.65 7.14
CA ASP A 311 6.19 24.77 6.01
C ASP A 311 6.44 23.37 6.53
N SER A 312 5.45 22.47 6.45
CA SER A 312 5.65 21.06 6.76
C SER A 312 5.32 20.18 5.57
N ASN A 313 6.12 19.14 5.40
CA ASN A 313 5.83 18.09 4.46
C ASN A 313 4.70 17.20 5.00
N ILE A 314 3.67 16.95 4.20
CA ILE A 314 2.49 16.20 4.64
C ILE A 314 2.80 14.76 5.04
N PHE A 315 3.74 14.09 4.36
CA PHE A 315 4.13 12.71 4.65
C PHE A 315 4.85 12.62 6.00
N PHE A 316 5.87 13.43 6.22
CA PHE A 316 6.64 13.41 7.48
C PHE A 316 5.80 13.92 8.66
N LYS A 317 4.91 14.89 8.44
CA LYS A 317 3.97 15.33 9.47
C LYS A 317 3.06 14.18 9.90
N ASP A 318 2.48 13.46 8.94
CA ASP A 318 1.60 12.33 9.27
C ASP A 318 2.36 11.22 10.02
N LEU A 319 3.57 10.90 9.60
CA LEU A 319 4.43 9.94 10.31
C LEU A 319 4.73 10.37 11.74
N GLY A 320 4.80 11.66 12.03
CA GLY A 320 5.01 12.22 13.35
C GLY A 320 3.91 11.89 14.37
N PHE A 321 2.73 11.49 13.92
CA PHE A 321 1.68 11.00 14.80
C PHE A 321 1.93 9.59 15.33
N ASP A 322 2.82 8.84 14.69
CA ASP A 322 3.38 7.59 15.22
C ASP A 322 4.74 7.85 15.87
N LYS A 323 4.73 8.16 17.15
CA LYS A 323 5.96 8.54 17.92
C LYS A 323 7.00 7.42 17.94
N LYS A 324 6.60 6.17 17.96
CA LYS A 324 7.53 5.04 17.91
C LYS A 324 8.13 4.90 16.51
N GLY A 325 7.30 5.00 15.49
CA GLY A 325 7.72 4.88 14.08
C GLY A 325 8.69 5.99 13.68
N ILE A 326 8.38 7.24 14.00
CA ILE A 326 9.26 8.38 13.64
C ILE A 326 10.62 8.32 14.36
N LYS A 327 10.64 7.94 15.63
CA LYS A 327 11.89 7.73 16.39
C LYS A 327 12.69 6.55 15.85
N TYR A 328 12.02 5.48 15.48
CA TYR A 328 12.66 4.34 14.85
C TYR A 328 13.31 4.70 13.52
N MET A 329 12.63 5.43 12.65
CA MET A 329 13.17 5.90 11.37
C MET A 329 14.37 6.82 11.57
N SER A 330 14.34 7.73 12.55
CA SER A 330 15.47 8.56 12.90
C SER A 330 16.67 7.73 13.38
N SER A 331 16.44 6.75 14.25
CA SER A 331 17.48 5.85 14.75
C SER A 331 18.13 5.04 13.64
N VAL A 332 17.33 4.49 12.73
CA VAL A 332 17.84 3.74 11.56
C VAL A 332 18.68 4.64 10.68
N SER A 333 18.24 5.88 10.43
CA SER A 333 18.97 6.84 9.60
C SER A 333 20.31 7.23 10.25
N TYR A 334 20.37 7.47 11.55
CA TYR A 334 21.62 7.70 12.26
C TYR A 334 22.56 6.51 12.23
N ASN A 335 22.03 5.29 12.37
CA ASN A 335 22.82 4.07 12.28
C ASN A 335 23.44 3.88 10.88
N GLU A 336 22.67 4.10 9.82
CA GLU A 336 23.17 4.04 8.46
C GLU A 336 24.25 5.10 8.21
N MET A 337 24.03 6.32 8.64
CA MET A 337 25.02 7.38 8.56
C MET A 337 26.31 7.00 9.30
N GLY A 338 26.18 6.41 10.49
CA GLY A 338 27.33 5.92 11.28
C GLY A 338 28.08 4.79 10.58
N ASN A 339 27.38 3.87 9.94
CA ASN A 339 27.98 2.80 9.14
C ASN A 339 28.77 3.36 7.96
N GLU A 340 28.23 4.34 7.25
CA GLU A 340 28.93 5.00 6.14
C GLU A 340 30.17 5.78 6.64
N TYR A 341 30.08 6.45 7.78
CA TYR A 341 31.25 7.07 8.41
C TYR A 341 32.33 6.04 8.72
N TYR A 342 31.97 4.91 9.30
CA TYR A 342 32.93 3.85 9.61
C TYR A 342 33.60 3.31 8.35
N GLN A 343 32.82 3.06 7.28
CA GLN A 343 33.35 2.61 6.01
C GLN A 343 34.32 3.64 5.39
N ALA A 344 33.96 4.92 5.40
CA ALA A 344 34.84 5.98 4.93
C ALA A 344 36.11 6.08 5.77
N TYR A 345 36.00 5.95 7.10
CA TYR A 345 37.13 5.96 8.02
C TYR A 345 38.10 4.82 7.73
N THR A 346 37.61 3.62 7.51
CA THR A 346 38.46 2.44 7.26
C THR A 346 39.07 2.43 5.87
N ALA A 347 38.37 2.96 4.86
CA ALA A 347 38.82 2.96 3.47
C ALA A 347 39.90 4.02 3.17
N PHE A 348 39.80 5.21 3.77
CA PHE A 348 40.62 6.38 3.38
C PHE A 348 41.69 6.80 4.40
N GLY A 349 41.75 6.13 5.57
CA GLY A 349 42.71 6.50 6.59
C GLY A 349 42.56 7.97 7.08
N ASP A 350 43.63 8.59 7.50
CA ASP A 350 43.60 9.92 8.11
C ASP A 350 44.14 11.00 7.13
N ASN A 351 43.33 11.34 6.12
CA ASN A 351 43.68 12.34 5.11
C ASN A 351 42.54 13.33 4.83
N GLU A 352 42.79 14.38 4.03
CA GLU A 352 41.80 15.41 3.69
C GLU A 352 40.58 14.87 2.95
N HIS A 353 40.76 13.85 2.11
CA HIS A 353 39.64 13.21 1.40
C HIS A 353 38.64 12.59 2.35
N LYS A 354 39.09 12.01 3.46
CA LYS A 354 38.22 11.45 4.49
C LYS A 354 37.29 12.50 5.07
N ARG A 355 37.81 13.70 5.40
CA ARG A 355 36.97 14.77 5.93
C ARG A 355 35.90 15.20 4.95
N THR A 356 36.27 15.39 3.69
CA THR A 356 35.30 15.73 2.61
C THR A 356 34.21 14.66 2.46
N ILE A 357 34.57 13.38 2.45
CA ILE A 357 33.61 12.29 2.35
C ILE A 357 32.70 12.24 3.57
N MET A 358 33.23 12.41 4.77
CA MET A 358 32.41 12.44 5.99
C MET A 358 31.46 13.63 6.01
N ASP A 359 31.90 14.82 5.56
CA ASP A 359 31.04 15.98 5.44
C ASP A 359 29.93 15.77 4.40
N ASN A 360 30.23 15.12 3.28
CA ASN A 360 29.24 14.76 2.29
C ASN A 360 28.20 13.77 2.83
N ILE A 361 28.63 12.73 3.55
CA ILE A 361 27.73 11.78 4.21
C ILE A 361 26.82 12.52 5.21
N LYS A 362 27.37 13.39 6.04
CA LYS A 362 26.58 14.20 6.97
C LYS A 362 25.54 15.04 6.25
N ASN A 363 25.95 15.70 5.15
CA ASN A 363 25.06 16.54 4.36
C ASN A 363 23.95 15.71 3.71
N ASP A 364 24.25 14.51 3.22
CA ASP A 364 23.27 13.61 2.60
C ASP A 364 22.14 13.22 3.57
N TYR A 365 22.47 12.96 4.83
CA TYR A 365 21.47 12.60 5.84
C TYR A 365 20.79 13.80 6.51
N SER A 366 21.37 14.98 6.44
CA SER A 366 20.86 16.15 7.20
C SER A 366 19.46 16.57 6.77
N ASP A 367 19.14 16.49 5.49
CA ASP A 367 17.82 16.88 4.97
C ASP A 367 16.73 15.88 5.40
N LEU A 368 16.99 14.60 5.32
CA LEU A 368 16.07 13.56 5.79
C LEU A 368 15.83 13.67 7.30
N LEU A 369 16.90 13.78 8.10
CA LEU A 369 16.80 13.87 9.55
C LEU A 369 16.03 15.13 9.98
N LYS A 370 16.27 16.27 9.30
CA LYS A 370 15.51 17.49 9.54
C LYS A 370 14.03 17.30 9.25
N LYS A 371 13.67 16.66 8.15
CA LYS A 371 12.26 16.39 7.79
C LYS A 371 11.57 15.47 8.80
N LEU A 372 12.26 14.47 9.32
CA LEU A 372 11.74 13.62 10.39
C LEU A 372 11.51 14.41 11.69
N ASP A 373 12.45 15.27 12.09
CA ASP A 373 12.31 16.13 13.27
C ASP A 373 11.19 17.16 13.09
N ASP A 374 11.11 17.82 11.95
CA ASP A 374 10.07 18.80 11.65
C ASP A 374 8.68 18.12 11.61
N GLY A 375 8.59 16.92 11.07
CA GLY A 375 7.35 16.14 11.05
C GLY A 375 6.87 15.75 12.45
N ASP A 376 7.77 15.30 13.31
CA ASP A 376 7.48 14.99 14.72
C ASP A 376 6.99 16.23 15.49
N TYR A 377 7.67 17.37 15.32
CA TYR A 377 7.31 18.64 15.93
C TYR A 377 5.94 19.14 15.47
N GLU A 378 5.68 19.14 14.15
CA GLU A 378 4.41 19.61 13.58
C GLU A 378 3.23 18.73 13.98
N ALA A 379 3.44 17.42 14.12
CA ALA A 379 2.44 16.51 14.62
C ALA A 379 2.04 16.82 16.07
N ASP A 380 3.02 17.11 16.93
CA ASP A 380 2.77 17.50 18.33
C ASP A 380 2.03 18.83 18.44
N ARG A 381 2.43 19.77 17.62
CA ARG A 381 1.79 21.08 17.57
C ARG A 381 0.34 20.99 17.12
N SER A 382 0.04 20.18 16.13
CA SER A 382 -1.33 20.00 15.62
C SER A 382 -2.29 19.35 16.63
N LYS A 383 -1.76 18.65 17.64
CA LYS A 383 -2.58 18.10 18.75
C LYS A 383 -2.98 19.15 19.78
N GLY A 384 -2.26 20.25 19.85
CA GLY A 384 -2.50 21.33 20.83
C GLY A 384 -3.37 22.46 20.34
N GLU A 385 -3.75 22.43 19.07
CA GLU A 385 -4.68 23.36 18.44
C GLU A 385 -6.08 22.76 18.36
#